data_e2b2f0ac7ce79f74f25fcec7ddd62e07
#
_entry.id   e2b2f0ac7ce79f74f25fcec7ddd62e07
#
_cell.length_a   1.000
_cell.length_b   1.000
_cell.length_c   1.000
_cell.angle_alpha   90.00
_cell.angle_beta   90.00
_cell.angle_gamma   90.00
#
_symmetry.space_group_name_H-M   'P 1'
#
loop_
_entity.id
_entity.type
_entity.pdbx_description
1 polymer ?
#
loop_
_entity_poly.entity_id
_entity_poly.type
_entity_poly.pdbx_seq_one_letter_code
_entity_poly.pdbx_strand_id
1 'polypeptide(L)'
;FKLHSTKEFQQQYSKKFSNIFQKSDWIQSDNSISSNMKPSEALKKDNRNSSMSNAISDLKGNDNEITISAGNTGAMMAYATVYLRTIENISRPAIASLFPSKNHPVCFLDLGANSECTADNLLDFAIMGSTYYQVLYPDNDCKVALLNIGSEEMKGNNLIQQTHDLLKNERRINYQGFVEANEITDTTNHVIVTDGFSGNIALKTAEGVSKFITDSLKKSLTSSLYSKTLSFLLKNRFQDFKNSIDPRNFNGGIFIGVNGIVIKSHGNADGHAFANAIEFGLKCLKSNLLKKIKLNVSR
;
A
#
# COMPACT_ATOMS: atom_id res chain seq x y z
N PHE A 1 -8.81 8.86 18.76
CA PHE A 1 -9.16 7.97 17.65
C PHE A 1 -10.64 7.99 17.42
N LYS A 2 -11.08 7.91 16.13
CA LYS A 2 -12.49 7.65 15.77
C LYS A 2 -12.61 6.17 15.39
N LEU A 3 -13.53 5.44 16.00
CA LEU A 3 -13.84 4.03 15.69
C LEU A 3 -15.19 3.95 15.01
N HIS A 4 -15.18 3.71 13.71
CA HIS A 4 -16.39 3.50 12.92
C HIS A 4 -16.76 2.02 12.92
N SER A 5 -17.85 1.65 13.55
CA SER A 5 -18.31 0.26 13.61
C SER A 5 -19.82 0.16 13.79
N THR A 6 -20.36 -1.05 13.56
CA THR A 6 -21.78 -1.32 13.87
C THR A 6 -22.01 -1.42 15.36
N LYS A 7 -23.28 -1.28 15.76
CA LYS A 7 -23.69 -1.41 17.16
C LYS A 7 -23.41 -2.82 17.71
N GLU A 8 -23.58 -3.83 16.90
CA GLU A 8 -23.31 -5.23 17.27
C GLU A 8 -21.82 -5.42 17.58
N PHE A 9 -20.93 -4.88 16.75
CA PHE A 9 -19.49 -4.91 17.00
C PHE A 9 -19.13 -4.21 18.33
N GLN A 10 -19.67 -3.03 18.58
CA GLN A 10 -19.44 -2.33 19.82
C GLN A 10 -19.90 -3.14 21.04
N GLN A 11 -21.11 -3.70 21.01
CA GLN A 11 -21.65 -4.52 22.10
C GLN A 11 -20.79 -5.77 22.37
N GLN A 12 -20.31 -6.40 21.31
CA GLN A 12 -19.48 -7.60 21.41
C GLN A 12 -18.08 -7.33 21.97
N TYR A 13 -17.46 -6.21 21.60
CA TYR A 13 -16.04 -5.99 21.86
C TYR A 13 -15.72 -4.88 22.86
N SER A 14 -16.65 -4.00 23.22
CA SER A 14 -16.38 -2.86 24.12
C SER A 14 -15.87 -3.28 25.50
N LYS A 15 -16.41 -4.37 26.06
CA LYS A 15 -15.93 -4.92 27.34
C LYS A 15 -14.54 -5.53 27.23
N LYS A 16 -14.30 -6.28 26.14
CA LYS A 16 -13.01 -6.98 25.90
C LYS A 16 -11.86 -5.99 25.62
N PHE A 17 -12.15 -4.88 24.95
CA PHE A 17 -11.19 -3.86 24.57
C PHE A 17 -11.51 -2.49 25.19
N SER A 18 -11.93 -2.50 26.47
CA SER A 18 -12.39 -1.28 27.17
C SER A 18 -11.40 -0.13 27.09
N ASN A 19 -10.10 -0.38 27.22
CA ASN A 19 -9.06 0.65 27.13
C ASN A 19 -9.01 1.36 25.75
N ILE A 20 -9.34 0.66 24.66
CA ILE A 20 -9.39 1.25 23.32
C ILE A 20 -10.64 2.09 23.20
N PHE A 21 -11.80 1.55 23.59
CA PHE A 21 -13.07 2.26 23.51
C PHE A 21 -13.10 3.51 24.40
N GLN A 22 -12.49 3.48 25.60
CA GLN A 22 -12.38 4.64 26.49
C GLN A 22 -11.51 5.78 25.92
N LYS A 23 -10.55 5.46 25.05
CA LYS A 23 -9.64 6.43 24.40
C LYS A 23 -10.07 6.80 22.97
N SER A 24 -11.28 6.43 22.58
CA SER A 24 -11.77 6.59 21.22
C SER A 24 -13.17 7.16 21.21
N ASP A 25 -13.46 7.99 20.23
CA ASP A 25 -14.83 8.40 19.91
C ASP A 25 -15.44 7.30 19.04
N TRP A 26 -16.48 6.65 19.57
CA TRP A 26 -17.18 5.64 18.80
C TRP A 26 -18.27 6.28 17.94
N ILE A 27 -18.19 6.00 16.63
CA ILE A 27 -19.15 6.48 15.63
C ILE A 27 -19.93 5.28 15.10
N GLN A 28 -21.23 5.28 15.37
CA GLN A 28 -22.11 4.22 14.94
C GLN A 28 -22.28 4.25 13.42
N SER A 29 -22.20 3.08 12.81
CA SER A 29 -22.45 2.84 11.39
C SER A 29 -23.55 1.79 11.24
N ASP A 30 -24.31 1.87 10.14
CA ASP A 30 -25.47 0.99 9.92
C ASP A 30 -25.03 -0.43 9.57
N ASN A 31 -23.94 -0.56 8.79
CA ASN A 31 -23.42 -1.85 8.33
C ASN A 31 -21.90 -1.81 8.10
N SER A 32 -21.35 -2.94 7.68
CA SER A 32 -19.97 -3.08 7.22
C SER A 32 -19.91 -3.65 5.80
N ILE A 33 -18.87 -3.30 5.06
CA ILE A 33 -18.66 -3.77 3.69
C ILE A 33 -18.01 -5.16 3.73
N SER A 34 -18.62 -6.13 3.07
CA SER A 34 -18.06 -7.49 2.97
C SER A 34 -16.81 -7.52 2.08
N SER A 35 -15.91 -8.48 2.35
CA SER A 35 -14.67 -8.65 1.58
C SER A 35 -14.89 -8.93 0.09
N ASN A 36 -16.03 -9.53 -0.27
CA ASN A 36 -16.35 -9.94 -1.64
C ASN A 36 -17.30 -8.96 -2.36
N MET A 37 -17.68 -7.85 -1.73
CA MET A 37 -18.58 -6.87 -2.33
C MET A 37 -17.89 -6.16 -3.50
N LYS A 38 -18.58 -6.01 -4.62
CA LYS A 38 -18.06 -5.23 -5.76
C LYS A 38 -18.01 -3.75 -5.41
N PRO A 39 -17.01 -2.99 -5.92
CA PRO A 39 -16.91 -1.56 -5.68
C PRO A 39 -18.17 -0.76 -6.05
N SER A 40 -18.84 -1.12 -7.15
CA SER A 40 -20.10 -0.53 -7.59
C SER A 40 -21.27 -0.79 -6.65
N GLU A 41 -21.27 -1.92 -5.96
CA GLU A 41 -22.28 -2.25 -4.94
C GLU A 41 -22.04 -1.49 -3.63
N ALA A 42 -20.76 -1.33 -3.25
CA ALA A 42 -20.40 -0.54 -2.08
C ALA A 42 -20.91 0.91 -2.17
N LEU A 43 -20.92 1.50 -3.37
CA LEU A 43 -21.40 2.87 -3.60
C LEU A 43 -22.93 3.01 -3.60
N LYS A 44 -23.71 1.92 -3.53
CA LYS A 44 -25.18 2.00 -3.47
C LYS A 44 -25.64 2.67 -2.17
N LYS A 45 -26.90 3.20 -2.21
CA LYS A 45 -27.50 3.98 -1.11
C LYS A 45 -27.43 3.25 0.24
N ASP A 46 -27.70 1.95 0.26
CA ASP A 46 -27.75 1.13 1.48
C ASP A 46 -26.38 1.00 2.18
N ASN A 47 -25.29 1.27 1.48
CA ASN A 47 -23.91 1.17 1.99
C ASN A 47 -23.28 2.54 2.31
N ARG A 48 -24.03 3.65 2.13
CA ARG A 48 -23.48 5.00 2.34
C ARG A 48 -23.16 5.31 3.80
N ASN A 49 -23.78 4.60 4.75
CA ASN A 49 -23.52 4.71 6.18
C ASN A 49 -22.74 3.51 6.71
N SER A 50 -22.04 2.78 5.83
CA SER A 50 -21.15 1.71 6.30
C SER A 50 -19.94 2.27 7.06
N SER A 51 -19.35 1.47 7.93
CA SER A 51 -18.19 1.88 8.74
C SER A 51 -17.04 2.40 7.88
N MET A 52 -16.77 1.76 6.73
CA MET A 52 -15.74 2.20 5.78
C MET A 52 -16.11 3.52 5.09
N SER A 53 -17.37 3.66 4.67
CA SER A 53 -17.88 4.89 4.06
C SER A 53 -17.75 6.08 5.00
N ASN A 54 -18.23 5.94 6.24
CA ASN A 54 -18.16 6.99 7.26
C ASN A 54 -16.71 7.38 7.58
N ALA A 55 -15.82 6.38 7.77
CA ALA A 55 -14.42 6.63 8.08
C ALA A 55 -13.67 7.40 6.97
N ILE A 56 -14.01 7.15 5.70
CA ILE A 56 -13.40 7.87 4.58
C ILE A 56 -14.04 9.25 4.40
N SER A 57 -15.37 9.37 4.58
CA SER A 57 -16.05 10.65 4.43
C SER A 57 -15.62 11.68 5.47
N ASP A 58 -15.23 11.25 6.66
CA ASP A 58 -14.71 12.12 7.74
C ASP A 58 -13.42 12.85 7.36
N LEU A 59 -12.65 12.32 6.39
CA LEU A 59 -11.45 13.00 5.88
C LEU A 59 -11.77 14.19 4.98
N LYS A 60 -13.01 14.35 4.54
CA LYS A 60 -13.36 15.40 3.58
C LYS A 60 -13.13 16.79 4.16
N GLY A 61 -12.19 17.52 3.56
CA GLY A 61 -11.80 18.86 4.02
C GLY A 61 -10.94 18.88 5.29
N ASN A 62 -10.41 17.72 5.69
CA ASN A 62 -9.55 17.59 6.87
C ASN A 62 -8.21 16.93 6.52
N ASP A 63 -7.22 17.74 6.18
CA ASP A 63 -5.87 17.26 5.80
C ASP A 63 -5.04 16.79 7.02
N ASN A 64 -5.56 16.93 8.25
CA ASN A 64 -4.88 16.56 9.50
C ASN A 64 -5.33 15.22 10.09
N GLU A 65 -6.15 14.45 9.37
CA GLU A 65 -6.60 13.14 9.76
C GLU A 65 -6.17 12.06 8.77
N ILE A 66 -6.17 10.82 9.22
CA ILE A 66 -5.91 9.64 8.39
C ILE A 66 -7.02 8.61 8.60
N THR A 67 -7.37 7.89 7.56
CA THR A 67 -8.25 6.72 7.67
C THR A 67 -7.46 5.45 7.41
N ILE A 68 -7.66 4.44 8.27
CA ILE A 68 -7.01 3.13 8.16
C ILE A 68 -8.08 2.05 8.16
N SER A 69 -8.02 1.14 7.19
CA SER A 69 -8.93 0.01 7.13
C SER A 69 -8.26 -1.24 6.59
N ALA A 70 -8.57 -2.41 7.17
CA ALA A 70 -8.19 -3.72 6.64
C ALA A 70 -9.29 -4.33 5.73
N GLY A 71 -10.38 -3.60 5.48
CA GLY A 71 -11.52 -4.07 4.70
C GLY A 71 -11.26 -4.19 3.18
N ASN A 72 -12.34 -4.31 2.43
CA ASN A 72 -12.34 -4.49 0.97
C ASN A 72 -11.61 -3.35 0.23
N THR A 73 -10.54 -3.69 -0.48
CA THR A 73 -9.67 -2.71 -1.17
C THR A 73 -10.41 -1.94 -2.27
N GLY A 74 -11.22 -2.64 -3.07
CA GLY A 74 -11.97 -2.00 -4.17
C GLY A 74 -13.05 -1.05 -3.67
N ALA A 75 -13.77 -1.42 -2.61
CA ALA A 75 -14.76 -0.55 -1.98
C ALA A 75 -14.09 0.68 -1.34
N MET A 76 -12.95 0.49 -0.68
CA MET A 76 -12.17 1.55 -0.06
C MET A 76 -11.66 2.57 -1.09
N MET A 77 -11.15 2.08 -2.23
CA MET A 77 -10.76 2.93 -3.35
C MET A 77 -11.95 3.69 -3.94
N ALA A 78 -13.09 3.01 -4.13
CA ALA A 78 -14.29 3.64 -4.66
C ALA A 78 -14.80 4.78 -3.76
N TYR A 79 -14.87 4.56 -2.45
CA TYR A 79 -15.23 5.61 -1.50
C TYR A 79 -14.22 6.75 -1.47
N ALA A 80 -12.91 6.44 -1.46
CA ALA A 80 -11.87 7.47 -1.48
C ALA A 80 -11.98 8.35 -2.73
N THR A 81 -12.16 7.75 -3.89
CA THR A 81 -12.32 8.49 -5.16
C THR A 81 -13.58 9.35 -5.18
N VAL A 82 -14.72 8.83 -4.70
CA VAL A 82 -16.01 9.53 -4.73
C VAL A 82 -16.07 10.65 -3.70
N TYR A 83 -15.61 10.43 -2.46
CA TYR A 83 -15.76 11.39 -1.37
C TYR A 83 -14.63 12.41 -1.31
N LEU A 84 -13.38 11.96 -1.50
CA LEU A 84 -12.21 12.83 -1.41
C LEU A 84 -11.84 13.44 -2.76
N ARG A 85 -12.27 12.80 -3.85
CA ARG A 85 -11.86 13.11 -5.23
C ARG A 85 -10.35 12.96 -5.43
N THR A 86 -9.92 12.99 -6.69
CA THR A 86 -8.49 13.02 -7.03
C THR A 86 -7.91 14.42 -6.79
N ILE A 87 -6.61 14.46 -6.54
CA ILE A 87 -5.83 15.70 -6.53
C ILE A 87 -5.93 16.32 -7.94
N GLU A 88 -5.95 17.64 -8.01
CA GLU A 88 -5.97 18.37 -9.27
C GLU A 88 -4.84 17.89 -10.20
N ASN A 89 -5.14 17.72 -11.47
CA ASN A 89 -4.29 17.15 -12.52
C ASN A 89 -3.98 15.65 -12.39
N ILE A 90 -4.46 14.95 -11.35
CA ILE A 90 -4.36 13.50 -11.24
C ILE A 90 -5.66 12.87 -11.74
N SER A 91 -5.54 12.09 -12.80
CA SER A 91 -6.70 11.42 -13.42
C SER A 91 -7.14 10.19 -12.64
N ARG A 92 -6.20 9.45 -12.04
CA ARG A 92 -6.46 8.21 -11.28
C ARG A 92 -5.57 8.11 -10.06
N PRO A 93 -6.11 7.68 -8.90
CA PRO A 93 -5.30 7.32 -7.75
C PRO A 93 -4.64 5.96 -7.96
N ALA A 94 -3.53 5.70 -7.27
CA ALA A 94 -2.82 4.43 -7.25
C ALA A 94 -2.69 3.87 -5.83
N ILE A 95 -2.41 2.57 -5.71
CA ILE A 95 -1.99 1.95 -4.45
C ILE A 95 -0.47 1.86 -4.46
N ALA A 96 0.17 2.56 -3.53
CA ALA A 96 1.61 2.50 -3.30
C ALA A 96 1.92 1.76 -2.00
N SER A 97 2.93 0.93 -2.00
CA SER A 97 3.47 0.29 -0.79
C SER A 97 4.98 0.18 -0.84
N LEU A 98 5.60 0.02 0.32
CA LEU A 98 7.03 -0.25 0.42
C LEU A 98 7.27 -1.76 0.36
N PHE A 99 8.22 -2.17 -0.47
CA PHE A 99 8.70 -3.55 -0.56
C PHE A 99 10.07 -3.66 0.10
N PRO A 100 10.34 -4.78 0.80
CA PRO A 100 11.69 -5.06 1.27
C PRO A 100 12.63 -5.29 0.08
N SER A 101 13.80 -4.70 0.14
CA SER A 101 14.91 -5.04 -0.73
C SER A 101 16.23 -5.10 0.06
N LYS A 102 17.29 -5.56 -0.56
CA LYS A 102 18.59 -5.76 0.12
C LYS A 102 19.20 -4.46 0.62
N ASN A 103 19.03 -3.36 -0.12
CA ASN A 103 19.73 -2.11 0.13
C ASN A 103 18.86 -1.07 0.85
N HIS A 104 17.60 -0.93 0.45
CA HIS A 104 16.66 0.05 0.96
C HIS A 104 15.21 -0.37 0.62
N PRO A 105 14.19 0.05 1.34
CA PRO A 105 12.81 -0.20 0.93
C PRO A 105 12.54 0.40 -0.45
N VAL A 106 11.80 -0.31 -1.29
CA VAL A 106 11.40 0.14 -2.63
C VAL A 106 9.92 0.49 -2.63
N CYS A 107 9.58 1.69 -3.04
CA CYS A 107 8.19 2.07 -3.31
C CYS A 107 7.74 1.41 -4.61
N PHE A 108 6.71 0.59 -4.54
CA PHE A 108 6.14 -0.09 -5.70
C PHE A 108 4.69 0.36 -5.89
N LEU A 109 4.34 0.82 -7.09
CA LEU A 109 3.01 1.31 -7.46
C LEU A 109 2.77 1.19 -8.97
N ASP A 110 1.56 0.88 -9.50
CA ASP A 110 0.30 0.64 -8.80
C ASP A 110 0.15 -0.83 -8.38
N LEU A 111 -0.37 -1.09 -7.21
CA LEU A 111 -0.54 -2.45 -6.66
C LEU A 111 -1.97 -2.99 -6.76
N GLY A 112 -2.74 -2.50 -7.74
CA GLY A 112 -4.04 -3.06 -8.06
C GLY A 112 -5.23 -2.11 -7.95
N ALA A 113 -5.02 -0.79 -8.00
CA ALA A 113 -6.11 0.18 -8.11
C ALA A 113 -6.65 0.25 -9.56
N ASN A 114 -5.76 0.15 -10.55
CA ASN A 114 -6.08 0.35 -11.96
C ASN A 114 -5.60 -0.83 -12.79
N SER A 115 -6.51 -1.67 -13.27
CA SER A 115 -6.17 -2.79 -14.16
C SER A 115 -5.74 -2.35 -15.55
N GLU A 116 -6.19 -1.17 -15.98
CA GLU A 116 -5.84 -0.56 -17.26
C GLU A 116 -5.38 0.87 -17.01
N CYS A 117 -4.23 1.23 -17.58
CA CYS A 117 -3.62 2.55 -17.45
C CYS A 117 -3.29 3.13 -18.83
N THR A 118 -3.21 4.46 -18.91
CA THR A 118 -2.56 5.19 -19.99
C THR A 118 -1.13 5.55 -19.60
N ALA A 119 -0.31 5.96 -20.56
CA ALA A 119 1.04 6.45 -20.29
C ALA A 119 1.06 7.68 -19.35
N ASP A 120 0.07 8.57 -19.48
CA ASP A 120 -0.09 9.71 -18.57
C ASP A 120 -0.42 9.25 -17.13
N ASN A 121 -1.17 8.16 -16.95
CA ASN A 121 -1.41 7.61 -15.61
C ASN A 121 -0.10 7.13 -14.97
N LEU A 122 0.74 6.41 -15.73
CA LEU A 122 2.01 5.92 -15.21
C LEU A 122 3.01 7.06 -14.96
N LEU A 123 2.96 8.13 -15.76
CA LEU A 123 3.70 9.37 -15.49
C LEU A 123 3.26 10.01 -14.17
N ASP A 124 1.95 10.17 -13.96
CA ASP A 124 1.41 10.69 -12.70
C ASP A 124 1.85 9.81 -11.51
N PHE A 125 1.83 8.48 -11.67
CA PHE A 125 2.28 7.54 -10.64
C PHE A 125 3.78 7.70 -10.33
N ALA A 126 4.62 7.92 -11.36
CA ALA A 126 6.04 8.17 -11.18
C ALA A 126 6.32 9.43 -10.35
N ILE A 127 5.63 10.53 -10.64
CA ILE A 127 5.77 11.80 -9.92
C ILE A 127 5.28 11.65 -8.47
N MET A 128 4.10 11.05 -8.29
CA MET A 128 3.56 10.81 -6.95
C MET A 128 4.42 9.86 -6.13
N GLY A 129 4.90 8.76 -6.74
CA GLY A 129 5.76 7.78 -6.10
C GLY A 129 7.11 8.36 -5.69
N SER A 130 7.73 9.16 -6.56
CA SER A 130 8.97 9.89 -6.25
C SER A 130 8.78 10.84 -5.07
N THR A 131 7.71 11.65 -5.10
CA THR A 131 7.38 12.55 -3.99
C THR A 131 7.14 11.80 -2.69
N TYR A 132 6.37 10.72 -2.76
CA TYR A 132 6.09 9.87 -1.60
C TYR A 132 7.38 9.29 -0.99
N TYR A 133 8.29 8.77 -1.83
CA TYR A 133 9.54 8.20 -1.36
C TYR A 133 10.44 9.27 -0.72
N GLN A 134 10.63 10.42 -1.37
CA GLN A 134 11.42 11.54 -0.86
C GLN A 134 10.88 12.10 0.47
N VAL A 135 9.56 12.08 0.66
CA VAL A 135 8.95 12.51 1.93
C VAL A 135 9.29 11.56 3.07
N LEU A 136 9.36 10.26 2.80
CA LEU A 136 9.69 9.24 3.81
C LEU A 136 11.19 9.11 4.05
N TYR A 137 12.02 9.39 3.02
CA TYR A 137 13.47 9.23 2.99
C TYR A 137 14.12 10.47 2.34
N PRO A 138 14.21 11.62 3.05
CA PRO A 138 14.59 12.91 2.46
C PRO A 138 16.03 12.99 1.94
N ASP A 139 16.92 12.14 2.50
CA ASP A 139 18.36 12.18 2.20
C ASP A 139 18.77 11.38 0.96
N ASN A 140 17.78 10.81 0.23
CA ASN A 140 18.03 9.96 -0.93
C ASN A 140 17.75 10.72 -2.25
N ASP A 141 18.65 10.60 -3.21
CA ASP A 141 18.37 10.92 -4.62
C ASP A 141 17.40 9.86 -5.17
N CYS A 142 16.11 10.22 -5.23
CA CYS A 142 15.04 9.28 -5.52
C CYS A 142 15.06 8.85 -7.00
N LYS A 143 15.59 7.66 -7.26
CA LYS A 143 15.63 7.02 -8.58
C LYS A 143 14.32 6.32 -8.88
N VAL A 144 13.76 6.57 -10.06
CA VAL A 144 12.49 6.01 -10.52
C VAL A 144 12.74 5.09 -11.72
N ALA A 145 12.15 3.90 -11.71
CA ALA A 145 12.20 2.97 -12.83
C ALA A 145 10.80 2.50 -13.23
N LEU A 146 10.67 2.06 -14.47
CA LEU A 146 9.44 1.48 -15.01
C LEU A 146 9.59 -0.04 -15.07
N LEU A 147 8.63 -0.77 -14.50
CA LEU A 147 8.62 -2.23 -14.57
C LEU A 147 8.45 -2.70 -16.01
N ASN A 148 9.32 -3.61 -16.45
CA ASN A 148 9.30 -4.14 -17.81
C ASN A 148 9.71 -5.63 -17.81
N ILE A 149 9.59 -6.28 -18.95
CA ILE A 149 9.96 -7.69 -19.21
C ILE A 149 11.41 -7.87 -19.68
N GLY A 150 12.18 -6.79 -19.77
CA GLY A 150 13.59 -6.74 -20.17
C GLY A 150 14.11 -5.32 -20.04
N SER A 151 15.42 -5.18 -19.95
CA SER A 151 16.12 -3.90 -19.77
C SER A 151 16.38 -3.15 -21.09
N GLU A 152 16.21 -3.84 -22.24
CA GLU A 152 16.48 -3.24 -23.57
C GLU A 152 15.36 -2.26 -23.97
N GLU A 153 15.72 -1.17 -24.62
CA GLU A 153 14.78 -0.09 -25.01
C GLU A 153 13.59 -0.56 -25.87
N MET A 154 13.75 -1.64 -26.64
CA MET A 154 12.68 -2.16 -27.51
C MET A 154 11.74 -3.15 -26.83
N LYS A 155 11.96 -3.48 -25.56
CA LYS A 155 11.12 -4.42 -24.80
C LYS A 155 9.90 -3.73 -24.21
N GLY A 156 8.86 -4.52 -23.99
CA GLY A 156 7.59 -4.06 -23.42
C GLY A 156 6.51 -3.82 -24.48
N ASN A 157 5.31 -3.59 -23.99
CA ASN A 157 4.15 -3.27 -24.83
C ASN A 157 4.07 -1.76 -25.14
N ASN A 158 3.11 -1.37 -25.97
CA ASN A 158 2.92 0.03 -26.36
C ASN A 158 2.75 0.99 -25.18
N LEU A 159 2.06 0.55 -24.09
CA LEU A 159 1.92 1.36 -22.89
C LEU A 159 3.29 1.67 -22.26
N ILE A 160 4.13 0.65 -22.12
CA ILE A 160 5.46 0.79 -21.51
C ILE A 160 6.36 1.68 -22.38
N GLN A 161 6.33 1.53 -23.70
CA GLN A 161 7.12 2.36 -24.61
C GLN A 161 6.69 3.85 -24.56
N GLN A 162 5.40 4.12 -24.65
CA GLN A 162 4.88 5.49 -24.54
C GLN A 162 5.20 6.12 -23.19
N THR A 163 5.08 5.35 -22.11
CA THR A 163 5.43 5.81 -20.76
C THR A 163 6.91 6.12 -20.64
N HIS A 164 7.77 5.27 -21.19
CA HIS A 164 9.22 5.47 -21.21
C HIS A 164 9.60 6.80 -21.88
N ASP A 165 8.99 7.11 -23.04
CA ASP A 165 9.22 8.36 -23.74
C ASP A 165 8.78 9.59 -22.94
N LEU A 166 7.66 9.50 -22.21
CA LEU A 166 7.21 10.55 -21.31
C LEU A 166 8.17 10.74 -20.13
N LEU A 167 8.58 9.64 -19.48
CA LEU A 167 9.44 9.69 -18.30
C LEU A 167 10.85 10.19 -18.61
N LYS A 168 11.40 9.88 -19.80
CA LYS A 168 12.70 10.42 -20.26
C LYS A 168 12.72 11.95 -20.34
N ASN A 169 11.58 12.56 -20.64
CA ASN A 169 11.45 14.01 -20.81
C ASN A 169 10.97 14.72 -19.52
N GLU A 170 10.62 13.98 -18.47
CA GLU A 170 10.10 14.53 -17.22
C GLU A 170 11.24 14.94 -16.27
N ARG A 171 11.38 16.25 -16.02
CA ARG A 171 12.48 16.80 -15.20
C ARG A 171 12.25 16.75 -13.69
N ARG A 172 11.01 16.45 -13.25
CA ARG A 172 10.65 16.39 -11.82
C ARG A 172 11.09 15.09 -11.15
N ILE A 173 11.53 14.10 -11.94
CA ILE A 173 11.95 12.78 -11.47
C ILE A 173 13.33 12.41 -12.01
N ASN A 174 14.08 11.62 -11.26
CA ASN A 174 15.32 11.00 -11.71
C ASN A 174 15.02 9.62 -12.30
N TYR A 175 14.60 9.59 -13.58
CA TYR A 175 14.22 8.38 -14.27
C TYR A 175 15.45 7.57 -14.74
N GLN A 176 15.49 6.27 -14.41
CA GLN A 176 16.62 5.37 -14.66
C GLN A 176 16.37 4.34 -15.77
N GLY A 177 15.21 4.39 -16.43
CA GLY A 177 14.86 3.39 -17.44
C GLY A 177 14.06 2.22 -16.85
N PHE A 178 14.30 1.03 -17.37
CA PHE A 178 13.53 -0.16 -17.02
C PHE A 178 14.14 -0.94 -15.85
N VAL A 179 13.30 -1.72 -15.19
CA VAL A 179 13.68 -2.73 -14.19
C VAL A 179 12.85 -3.99 -14.41
N GLU A 180 13.48 -5.15 -14.29
CA GLU A 180 12.82 -6.44 -14.41
C GLU A 180 12.26 -6.92 -13.07
N ALA A 181 11.24 -7.77 -13.10
CA ALA A 181 10.55 -8.24 -11.89
C ALA A 181 11.45 -9.04 -10.92
N ASN A 182 12.48 -9.73 -11.43
CA ASN A 182 13.49 -10.45 -10.63
C ASN A 182 14.45 -9.51 -9.90
N GLU A 183 14.54 -8.24 -10.30
CA GLU A 183 15.41 -7.23 -9.72
C GLU A 183 14.75 -6.40 -8.61
N ILE A 184 13.43 -6.48 -8.44
CA ILE A 184 12.66 -5.65 -7.46
C ILE A 184 13.29 -5.67 -6.05
N THR A 185 13.81 -6.84 -5.63
CA THR A 185 14.39 -7.01 -4.29
C THR A 185 15.89 -6.73 -4.21
N ASP A 186 16.53 -6.40 -5.32
CA ASP A 186 17.99 -6.16 -5.42
C ASP A 186 18.34 -4.95 -6.31
N THR A 187 17.41 -4.05 -6.49
CA THR A 187 17.56 -2.83 -7.31
C THR A 187 18.22 -1.69 -6.55
N THR A 188 18.81 -0.76 -7.30
CA THR A 188 19.24 0.56 -6.81
C THR A 188 18.16 1.63 -6.99
N ASN A 189 17.03 1.29 -7.63
CA ASN A 189 15.91 2.19 -7.83
C ASN A 189 15.06 2.25 -6.56
N HIS A 190 14.58 3.45 -6.25
CA HIS A 190 13.79 3.73 -5.05
C HIS A 190 12.29 3.61 -5.29
N VAL A 191 11.87 3.84 -6.53
CA VAL A 191 10.46 3.77 -6.95
C VAL A 191 10.37 2.93 -8.21
N ILE A 192 9.46 1.96 -8.21
CA ILE A 192 9.11 1.14 -9.38
C ILE A 192 7.66 1.39 -9.73
N VAL A 193 7.44 1.81 -10.98
CA VAL A 193 6.10 2.14 -11.51
C VAL A 193 5.62 1.04 -12.44
N THR A 194 4.34 0.70 -12.34
CA THR A 194 3.66 -0.27 -13.21
C THR A 194 2.16 0.02 -13.25
N ASP A 195 1.43 -0.62 -14.16
CA ASP A 195 -0.02 -0.70 -14.07
C ASP A 195 -0.47 -1.62 -12.91
N GLY A 196 -1.70 -1.43 -12.45
CA GLY A 196 -2.20 -2.17 -11.28
C GLY A 196 -2.42 -3.66 -11.52
N PHE A 197 -2.59 -4.10 -12.76
CA PHE A 197 -2.70 -5.53 -13.07
C PHE A 197 -1.35 -6.22 -12.88
N SER A 198 -0.31 -5.70 -13.52
CA SER A 198 1.07 -6.23 -13.41
C SER A 198 1.59 -6.11 -11.97
N GLY A 199 1.35 -4.98 -11.32
CA GLY A 199 1.77 -4.75 -9.94
C GLY A 199 1.08 -5.67 -8.93
N ASN A 200 -0.21 -5.94 -9.08
CA ASN A 200 -0.91 -6.87 -8.22
C ASN A 200 -0.45 -8.33 -8.43
N ILE A 201 -0.16 -8.73 -9.67
CA ILE A 201 0.43 -10.05 -9.95
C ILE A 201 1.80 -10.17 -9.27
N ALA A 202 2.68 -9.18 -9.43
CA ALA A 202 4.00 -9.17 -8.80
C ALA A 202 3.89 -9.24 -7.26
N LEU A 203 3.01 -8.45 -6.65
CA LEU A 203 2.74 -8.48 -5.22
C LEU A 203 2.28 -9.87 -4.75
N LYS A 204 1.27 -10.43 -5.40
CA LYS A 204 0.70 -11.74 -5.01
C LYS A 204 1.68 -12.88 -5.22
N THR A 205 2.51 -12.80 -6.24
CA THR A 205 3.60 -13.76 -6.47
C THR A 205 4.64 -13.66 -5.36
N ALA A 206 5.08 -12.46 -5.01
CA ALA A 206 6.05 -12.25 -3.92
C ALA A 206 5.51 -12.73 -2.57
N GLU A 207 4.24 -12.44 -2.23
CA GLU A 207 3.55 -12.97 -1.03
C GLU A 207 3.52 -14.51 -1.04
N GLY A 208 3.16 -15.12 -2.16
CA GLY A 208 3.10 -16.58 -2.31
C GLY A 208 4.46 -17.26 -2.16
N VAL A 209 5.49 -16.71 -2.80
CA VAL A 209 6.87 -17.23 -2.73
C VAL A 209 7.43 -17.08 -1.31
N SER A 210 7.24 -15.93 -0.66
CA SER A 210 7.65 -15.70 0.74
C SER A 210 7.01 -16.71 1.70
N LYS A 211 5.72 -16.98 1.53
CA LYS A 211 5.00 -18.00 2.30
C LYS A 211 5.54 -19.39 2.02
N PHE A 212 5.73 -19.76 0.76
CA PHE A 212 6.28 -21.07 0.37
C PHE A 212 7.65 -21.32 0.98
N ILE A 213 8.56 -20.33 0.92
CA ILE A 213 9.91 -20.42 1.50
C ILE A 213 9.81 -20.59 3.01
N THR A 214 8.98 -19.76 3.69
CA THR A 214 8.82 -19.81 5.15
C THR A 214 8.27 -21.17 5.62
N ASP A 215 7.24 -21.69 4.93
CA ASP A 215 6.62 -22.98 5.26
C ASP A 215 7.58 -24.16 5.00
N SER A 216 8.33 -24.12 3.89
CA SER A 216 9.33 -25.13 3.55
C SER A 216 10.48 -25.15 4.55
N LEU A 217 10.99 -23.97 4.93
CA LEU A 217 12.02 -23.86 5.97
C LEU A 217 11.52 -24.38 7.31
N LYS A 218 10.32 -23.99 7.74
CA LYS A 218 9.70 -24.51 8.97
C LYS A 218 9.59 -26.04 8.95
N LYS A 219 9.13 -26.62 7.85
CA LYS A 219 9.02 -28.07 7.67
C LYS A 219 10.38 -28.75 7.82
N SER A 220 11.42 -28.25 7.16
CA SER A 220 12.79 -28.77 7.28
C SER A 220 13.31 -28.72 8.71
N LEU A 221 13.14 -27.57 9.37
CA LEU A 221 13.63 -27.34 10.74
C LEU A 221 12.87 -28.14 11.80
N THR A 222 11.67 -28.64 11.51
CA THR A 222 10.86 -29.44 12.44
C THR A 222 10.77 -30.91 12.05
N SER A 223 11.54 -31.36 11.05
CA SER A 223 11.45 -32.73 10.48
C SER A 223 11.90 -33.85 11.42
N SER A 224 12.82 -33.57 12.34
CA SER A 224 13.33 -34.54 13.30
C SER A 224 13.53 -33.94 14.71
N LEU A 225 13.69 -34.77 15.74
CA LEU A 225 14.04 -34.29 17.09
C LEU A 225 15.36 -33.52 17.10
N TYR A 226 16.36 -34.01 16.37
CA TYR A 226 17.66 -33.37 16.22
C TYR A 226 17.54 -31.98 15.58
N SER A 227 16.79 -31.89 14.46
CA SER A 227 16.53 -30.60 13.79
C SER A 227 15.81 -29.60 14.70
N LYS A 228 14.84 -30.08 15.50
CA LYS A 228 14.12 -29.22 16.48
C LYS A 228 15.05 -28.67 17.55
N THR A 229 15.97 -29.47 18.06
CA THR A 229 16.94 -29.05 19.09
C THR A 229 17.89 -27.98 18.52
N LEU A 230 18.45 -28.20 17.34
CA LEU A 230 19.30 -27.22 16.65
C LEU A 230 18.52 -25.92 16.33
N SER A 231 17.29 -26.06 15.87
CA SER A 231 16.44 -24.90 15.58
C SER A 231 16.15 -24.06 16.82
N PHE A 232 16.02 -24.69 17.99
CA PHE A 232 15.86 -23.98 19.25
C PHE A 232 17.11 -23.15 19.60
N LEU A 233 18.30 -23.67 19.39
CA LEU A 233 19.56 -22.93 19.59
C LEU A 233 19.70 -21.74 18.61
N LEU A 234 19.18 -21.89 17.41
CA LEU A 234 19.22 -20.85 16.35
C LEU A 234 17.97 -19.98 16.29
N LYS A 235 17.07 -20.07 17.28
CA LYS A 235 15.77 -19.39 17.28
C LYS A 235 15.86 -17.89 16.94
N ASN A 236 16.82 -17.18 17.50
CA ASN A 236 17.00 -15.75 17.25
C ASN A 236 17.37 -15.48 15.80
N ARG A 237 18.26 -16.26 15.19
CA ARG A 237 18.64 -16.13 13.78
C ARG A 237 17.49 -16.40 12.83
N PHE A 238 16.66 -17.40 13.15
CA PHE A 238 15.44 -17.66 12.38
C PHE A 238 14.39 -16.57 12.56
N GLN A 239 14.33 -15.96 13.74
CA GLN A 239 13.44 -14.82 13.94
C GLN A 239 13.92 -13.60 13.15
N ASP A 240 15.22 -13.32 13.12
CA ASP A 240 15.82 -12.26 12.30
C ASP A 240 15.54 -12.48 10.81
N PHE A 241 15.74 -13.71 10.31
CA PHE A 241 15.41 -14.07 8.94
C PHE A 241 13.91 -13.89 8.64
N LYS A 242 13.05 -14.40 9.54
CA LYS A 242 11.61 -14.24 9.39
C LYS A 242 11.21 -12.76 9.34
N ASN A 243 11.77 -11.94 10.21
CA ASN A 243 11.48 -10.51 10.25
C ASN A 243 11.94 -9.80 8.97
N SER A 244 13.07 -10.20 8.36
CA SER A 244 13.58 -9.56 7.15
C SER A 244 12.69 -9.79 5.92
N ILE A 245 11.96 -10.92 5.88
CA ILE A 245 11.05 -11.26 4.78
C ILE A 245 9.56 -11.16 5.15
N ASP A 246 9.25 -10.73 6.38
CA ASP A 246 7.87 -10.67 6.88
C ASP A 246 7.11 -9.51 6.24
N PRO A 247 6.09 -9.77 5.39
CA PRO A 247 5.33 -8.72 4.74
C PRO A 247 4.56 -7.84 5.74
N ARG A 248 4.38 -8.29 7.00
CA ARG A 248 3.70 -7.52 8.04
C ARG A 248 4.49 -6.29 8.48
N ASN A 249 5.81 -6.30 8.32
CA ASN A 249 6.67 -5.15 8.62
C ASN A 249 6.49 -4.01 7.60
N PHE A 250 5.96 -4.32 6.42
CA PHE A 250 5.66 -3.39 5.34
C PHE A 250 4.15 -3.23 5.12
N ASN A 251 3.35 -3.62 6.14
CA ASN A 251 1.89 -3.53 6.06
C ASN A 251 1.44 -2.06 6.06
N GLY A 252 0.73 -1.69 5.03
CA GLY A 252 0.17 -0.36 4.83
C GLY A 252 0.40 0.11 3.40
N GLY A 253 -0.55 -0.18 2.52
CA GLY A 253 -0.63 0.48 1.22
C GLY A 253 -1.31 1.83 1.38
N ILE A 254 -0.79 2.88 0.77
CA ILE A 254 -1.45 4.18 0.72
C ILE A 254 -2.18 4.34 -0.61
N PHE A 255 -3.41 4.87 -0.56
CA PHE A 255 -4.07 5.37 -1.77
C PHE A 255 -3.53 6.77 -2.08
N ILE A 256 -2.59 6.82 -3.00
CA ILE A 256 -1.93 8.04 -3.43
C ILE A 256 -2.72 8.67 -4.59
N GLY A 257 -2.83 10.01 -4.60
CA GLY A 257 -3.55 10.74 -5.65
C GLY A 257 -4.99 11.12 -5.30
N VAL A 258 -5.48 10.83 -4.08
CA VAL A 258 -6.76 11.35 -3.54
C VAL A 258 -6.52 12.48 -2.54
N ASN A 259 -7.53 13.34 -2.31
CA ASN A 259 -7.44 14.46 -1.35
C ASN A 259 -7.63 13.99 0.09
N GLY A 260 -6.79 13.07 0.57
CA GLY A 260 -6.77 12.56 1.93
C GLY A 260 -5.74 11.43 2.09
N ILE A 261 -5.36 11.15 3.32
CA ILE A 261 -4.45 10.04 3.64
C ILE A 261 -5.28 8.80 3.99
N VAL A 262 -5.38 7.88 3.06
CA VAL A 262 -6.14 6.64 3.20
C VAL A 262 -5.18 5.46 3.15
N ILE A 263 -5.10 4.71 4.25
CA ILE A 263 -4.16 3.60 4.43
C ILE A 263 -4.92 2.27 4.42
N LYS A 264 -4.52 1.41 3.51
CA LYS A 264 -5.02 0.04 3.41
C LYS A 264 -4.11 -0.91 4.19
N SER A 265 -4.59 -1.46 5.28
CA SER A 265 -3.96 -2.60 5.93
C SER A 265 -4.37 -3.92 5.26
N HIS A 266 -3.52 -4.93 5.31
CA HIS A 266 -3.83 -6.24 4.75
C HIS A 266 -5.05 -6.86 5.44
N GLY A 267 -5.93 -7.58 4.69
CA GLY A 267 -7.14 -8.16 5.25
C GLY A 267 -6.91 -9.19 6.37
N ASN A 268 -5.77 -9.89 6.31
CA ASN A 268 -5.34 -10.86 7.33
C ASN A 268 -4.34 -10.26 8.34
N ALA A 269 -4.28 -8.93 8.47
CA ALA A 269 -3.38 -8.28 9.42
C ALA A 269 -3.72 -8.68 10.86
N ASP A 270 -2.71 -9.13 11.59
CA ASP A 270 -2.79 -9.25 13.05
C ASP A 270 -2.60 -7.87 13.73
N GLY A 271 -2.66 -7.84 15.05
CA GLY A 271 -2.52 -6.58 15.80
C GLY A 271 -1.18 -5.88 15.57
N HIS A 272 -0.09 -6.63 15.35
CA HIS A 272 1.23 -6.08 15.04
C HIS A 272 1.23 -5.42 13.65
N ALA A 273 0.75 -6.14 12.64
CA ALA A 273 0.66 -5.61 11.29
C ALA A 273 -0.26 -4.37 11.22
N PHE A 274 -1.39 -4.37 11.93
CA PHE A 274 -2.27 -3.21 11.96
C PHE A 274 -1.65 -2.00 12.67
N ALA A 275 -0.87 -2.22 13.75
CA ALA A 275 -0.10 -1.17 14.41
C ALA A 275 0.93 -0.54 13.48
N ASN A 276 1.64 -1.34 12.68
CA ASN A 276 2.57 -0.83 11.65
C ASN A 276 1.84 0.05 10.62
N ALA A 277 0.63 -0.31 10.21
CA ALA A 277 -0.18 0.53 9.31
C ALA A 277 -0.57 1.87 9.97
N ILE A 278 -0.84 1.88 11.28
CA ILE A 278 -1.11 3.12 12.04
C ILE A 278 0.14 4.00 12.08
N GLU A 279 1.29 3.44 12.45
CA GLU A 279 2.57 4.18 12.52
C GLU A 279 2.96 4.74 11.16
N PHE A 280 2.78 3.96 10.11
CA PHE A 280 2.99 4.39 8.73
C PHE A 280 2.09 5.58 8.37
N GLY A 281 0.79 5.50 8.64
CA GLY A 281 -0.15 6.58 8.38
C GLY A 281 0.21 7.86 9.15
N LEU A 282 0.61 7.74 10.42
CA LEU A 282 1.08 8.86 11.22
C LEU A 282 2.38 9.48 10.68
N LYS A 283 3.30 8.67 10.14
CA LYS A 283 4.51 9.16 9.47
C LYS A 283 4.13 9.98 8.23
N CYS A 284 3.21 9.49 7.41
CA CYS A 284 2.71 10.22 6.23
C CYS A 284 2.08 11.57 6.62
N LEU A 285 1.29 11.60 7.68
CA LEU A 285 0.65 12.82 8.19
C LEU A 285 1.69 13.83 8.68
N LYS A 286 2.59 13.42 9.59
CA LYS A 286 3.63 14.27 10.17
C LYS A 286 4.58 14.85 9.12
N SER A 287 4.80 14.13 8.03
CA SER A 287 5.67 14.55 6.92
C SER A 287 4.97 15.49 5.93
N ASN A 288 3.71 15.84 6.15
CA ASN A 288 2.89 16.66 5.24
C ASN A 288 2.82 16.06 3.81
N LEU A 289 2.73 14.73 3.70
CA LEU A 289 2.78 14.01 2.43
C LEU A 289 1.76 14.54 1.42
N LEU A 290 0.49 14.66 1.83
CA LEU A 290 -0.59 15.11 0.94
C LEU A 290 -0.30 16.50 0.34
N LYS A 291 0.15 17.45 1.17
CA LYS A 291 0.50 18.80 0.71
C LYS A 291 1.67 18.77 -0.28
N LYS A 292 2.70 17.96 -0.02
CA LYS A 292 3.87 17.85 -0.92
C LYS A 292 3.51 17.22 -2.25
N ILE A 293 2.63 16.19 -2.26
CA ILE A 293 2.14 15.60 -3.51
C ILE A 293 1.35 16.65 -4.30
N LYS A 294 0.40 17.36 -3.67
CA LYS A 294 -0.37 18.43 -4.31
C LYS A 294 0.53 19.47 -5.00
N LEU A 295 1.62 19.87 -4.35
CA LEU A 295 2.58 20.83 -4.90
C LEU A 295 3.35 20.27 -6.11
N ASN A 296 3.80 19.01 -6.05
CA ASN A 296 4.65 18.44 -7.10
C ASN A 296 3.87 17.98 -8.34
N VAL A 297 2.59 17.66 -8.21
CA VAL A 297 1.72 17.30 -9.36
C VAL A 297 1.07 18.53 -10.00
N SER A 298 1.13 19.70 -9.37
CA SER A 298 0.69 20.96 -9.99
C SER A 298 1.59 21.24 -11.19
N ARG A 299 0.97 21.22 -12.39
CA ARG A 299 1.62 21.53 -13.68
C ARG A 299 1.74 23.02 -13.89
#